data_f8d5e3d07d3da48b7ccca19fc880a310
#
_entry.id   f8d5e3d07d3da48b7ccca19fc880a310
#
_cell.length_a   1.000
_cell.length_b   1.000
_cell.length_c   1.000
_cell.angle_alpha   90.00
_cell.angle_beta   90.00
_cell.angle_gamma   90.00
#
_symmetry.space_group_name_H-M   'P 1'
#
loop_
_entity.id
_entity.type
_entity.pdbx_description
1 polymer ?
#
loop_
_entity_poly.entity_id
_entity_poly.type
_entity_poly.pdbx_seq_one_letter_code
_entity_poly.pdbx_strand_id
1 'polypeptide(L)'
;MNLTDPDSLTIDPRGNLVVDAQGDFELVFIRHPSTDTDDQTVGLLTITTPTNPPTQTTVDDTAFAPSSSRTFLLVSDLTLNTIYRIDSKPFGFEPGAAYSASDTSGLVGKLDLDTGVLTPIVSGLKSDRGLLFVVPREEDE
;
A
#
# COMPACT_ATOMS: atom_id res chain seq x y z
N MET A 1 -0.14 17.21 14.59
CA MET A 1 -0.83 16.75 13.36
C MET A 1 -2.10 16.02 13.76
N ASN A 2 -3.19 16.33 13.14
CA ASN A 2 -4.44 15.59 13.32
C ASN A 2 -4.67 14.78 12.04
N LEU A 3 -4.78 13.46 12.18
CA LEU A 3 -5.11 12.56 11.10
C LEU A 3 -6.58 12.18 11.18
N THR A 4 -7.24 12.11 10.03
CA THR A 4 -8.61 11.61 9.93
C THR A 4 -8.57 10.16 9.51
N ASP A 5 -9.13 9.29 10.35
CA ASP A 5 -9.23 7.87 10.10
C ASP A 5 -7.88 7.21 9.75
N PRO A 6 -6.90 7.22 10.67
CA PRO A 6 -5.67 6.46 10.50
C PRO A 6 -6.02 4.96 10.57
N ASP A 7 -5.80 4.24 9.47
CA ASP A 7 -6.32 2.88 9.32
C ASP A 7 -5.24 1.82 9.47
N SER A 8 -4.14 1.91 8.75
CA SER A 8 -3.09 0.92 8.84
C SER A 8 -1.69 1.52 9.01
N LEU A 9 -0.77 0.68 9.46
CA LEU A 9 0.62 1.06 9.75
C LEU A 9 1.55 -0.01 9.17
N THR A 10 2.56 0.42 8.43
CA THR A 10 3.60 -0.45 7.92
C THR A 10 4.99 0.19 8.04
N ILE A 11 6.01 -0.56 7.71
CA ILE A 11 7.41 -0.10 7.68
C ILE A 11 7.91 -0.19 6.24
N ASP A 12 8.48 0.89 5.72
CA ASP A 12 9.10 0.89 4.41
C ASP A 12 10.48 0.19 4.42
N PRO A 13 11.08 -0.12 3.26
CA PRO A 13 12.38 -0.76 3.19
C PRO A 13 13.54 0.02 3.83
N ARG A 14 13.36 1.31 4.11
CA ARG A 14 14.34 2.18 4.76
C ARG A 14 14.16 2.26 6.27
N GLY A 15 13.11 1.60 6.82
CA GLY A 15 12.80 1.62 8.25
C GLY A 15 11.93 2.79 8.69
N ASN A 16 11.32 3.53 7.78
CA ASN A 16 10.36 4.58 8.14
C ASN A 16 9.00 3.97 8.43
N LEU A 17 8.26 4.58 9.35
CA LEU A 17 6.86 4.24 9.56
C LEU A 17 6.00 4.91 8.49
N VAL A 18 5.04 4.14 7.97
CA VAL A 18 4.08 4.61 6.97
C VAL A 18 2.68 4.36 7.51
N VAL A 19 1.90 5.42 7.64
CA VAL A 19 0.53 5.39 8.16
C VAL A 19 -0.43 5.75 7.03
N ASP A 20 -1.43 4.91 6.82
CA ASP A 20 -2.51 5.18 5.88
C ASP A 20 -3.56 6.05 6.58
N ALA A 21 -3.67 7.32 6.17
CA ALA A 21 -4.70 8.25 6.64
C ALA A 21 -5.84 8.27 5.63
N GLN A 22 -6.75 7.31 5.78
CA GLN A 22 -7.81 7.03 4.80
C GLN A 22 -8.70 8.24 4.57
N GLY A 23 -9.15 8.90 5.64
CA GLY A 23 -10.03 10.04 5.54
C GLY A 23 -9.38 11.31 4.96
N ASP A 24 -8.06 11.35 4.90
CA ASP A 24 -7.29 12.47 4.35
C ASP A 24 -6.79 12.20 2.91
N PHE A 25 -7.01 11.00 2.38
CA PHE A 25 -6.50 10.54 1.07
C PHE A 25 -4.98 10.63 0.97
N GLU A 26 -4.28 10.26 2.03
CA GLU A 26 -2.82 10.41 2.07
C GLU A 26 -2.11 9.32 2.85
N LEU A 27 -0.82 9.16 2.54
CA LEU A 27 0.14 8.47 3.39
C LEU A 27 0.94 9.46 4.21
N VAL A 28 1.21 9.08 5.43
CA VAL A 28 2.07 9.81 6.36
C VAL A 28 3.35 9.02 6.57
N PHE A 29 4.50 9.63 6.25
CA PHE A 29 5.82 9.03 6.44
C PHE A 29 6.47 9.63 7.68
N ILE A 30 6.82 8.79 8.64
CA ILE A 30 7.56 9.19 9.84
C ILE A 30 8.98 8.64 9.69
N ARG A 31 9.93 9.54 9.46
CA ARG A 31 11.35 9.21 9.29
C ARG A 31 12.05 9.22 10.64
N HIS A 32 13.03 8.34 10.76
CA HIS A 32 13.83 8.17 11.98
C HIS A 32 12.98 7.92 13.23
N PRO A 33 12.04 6.93 13.19
CA PRO A 33 11.07 6.73 14.28
C PRO A 33 11.70 6.25 15.59
N SER A 34 12.94 5.73 15.54
CA SER A 34 13.68 5.21 16.70
C SER A 34 14.68 6.22 17.31
N THR A 35 14.73 7.44 16.77
CA THR A 35 15.62 8.51 17.27
C THR A 35 14.88 9.48 18.18
N ASP A 36 15.62 10.41 18.78
CA ASP A 36 15.03 11.50 19.54
C ASP A 36 14.07 12.33 18.66
N THR A 37 13.07 12.93 19.29
CA THR A 37 11.98 13.65 18.60
C THR A 37 12.47 14.78 17.69
N ASP A 38 13.63 15.35 17.99
CA ASP A 38 14.22 16.44 17.20
C ASP A 38 14.74 15.97 15.82
N ASP A 39 15.07 14.69 15.68
CA ASP A 39 15.55 14.08 14.42
C ASP A 39 14.42 13.45 13.60
N GLN A 40 13.22 13.34 14.17
CA GLN A 40 12.08 12.81 13.46
C GLN A 40 11.51 13.83 12.49
N THR A 41 11.22 13.40 11.28
CA THR A 41 10.53 14.21 10.28
C THR A 41 9.28 13.52 9.79
N VAL A 42 8.28 14.31 9.43
CA VAL A 42 6.99 13.84 8.93
C VAL A 42 6.79 14.36 7.51
N GLY A 43 6.52 13.45 6.59
CA GLY A 43 6.17 13.76 5.21
C GLY A 43 4.75 13.30 4.90
N LEU A 44 4.06 14.03 4.06
CA LEU A 44 2.71 13.71 3.58
C LEU A 44 2.73 13.47 2.08
N LEU A 45 1.97 12.46 1.63
CA LEU A 45 1.81 12.13 0.22
C LEU A 45 0.33 11.96 -0.08
N THR A 46 -0.25 12.88 -0.84
CA THR A 46 -1.63 12.76 -1.32
C THR A 46 -1.74 11.69 -2.40
N ILE A 47 -2.73 10.82 -2.29
CA ILE A 47 -2.93 9.70 -3.21
C ILE A 47 -3.99 10.05 -4.25
N THR A 48 -3.65 9.83 -5.50
CA THR A 48 -4.53 10.12 -6.64
C THR A 48 -4.58 8.96 -7.62
N THR A 49 -5.65 8.90 -8.37
CA THR A 49 -5.78 7.99 -9.53
C THR A 49 -5.03 8.55 -10.74
N PRO A 50 -4.60 7.69 -11.71
CA PRO A 50 -3.93 8.13 -12.92
C PRO A 50 -4.94 8.64 -13.97
N THR A 51 -5.88 9.48 -13.54
CA THR A 51 -6.91 10.08 -14.39
C THR A 51 -6.58 11.51 -14.74
N ASN A 52 -7.25 12.08 -15.73
CA ASN A 52 -7.08 13.49 -16.11
C ASN A 52 -8.45 14.21 -16.10
N PRO A 53 -8.72 15.11 -15.12
CA PRO A 53 -7.80 15.47 -14.02
C PRO A 53 -7.62 14.34 -13.00
N PRO A 54 -6.52 14.33 -12.22
CA PRO A 54 -6.32 13.38 -11.14
C PRO A 54 -7.41 13.50 -10.09
N THR A 55 -7.87 12.36 -9.57
CA THR A 55 -8.88 12.30 -8.50
C THR A 55 -8.24 11.70 -7.25
N GLN A 56 -8.46 12.32 -6.11
CA GLN A 56 -8.04 11.76 -4.82
C GLN A 56 -8.76 10.43 -4.58
N THR A 57 -8.04 9.46 -4.03
CA THR A 57 -8.57 8.16 -3.65
C THR A 57 -8.10 7.75 -2.27
N THR A 58 -8.91 6.95 -1.59
CA THR A 58 -8.56 6.41 -0.27
C THR A 58 -7.46 5.37 -0.39
N VAL A 59 -6.73 5.18 0.71
CA VAL A 59 -5.84 4.04 0.92
C VAL A 59 -6.19 3.39 2.25
N ASP A 60 -6.48 2.09 2.18
CA ASP A 60 -6.85 1.29 3.34
C ASP A 60 -5.67 0.54 3.92
N ASP A 61 -4.76 0.10 3.06
CA ASP A 61 -3.55 -0.60 3.45
C ASP A 61 -2.46 -0.42 2.40
N THR A 62 -1.22 -0.37 2.87
CA THR A 62 -0.03 -0.28 2.02
C THR A 62 0.99 -1.34 2.43
N ALA A 63 1.53 -2.05 1.44
CA ALA A 63 2.56 -3.06 1.64
C ALA A 63 3.72 -2.85 0.67
N PHE A 64 4.93 -3.16 1.11
CA PHE A 64 6.15 -3.06 0.30
C PHE A 64 6.56 -4.44 -0.21
N ALA A 65 6.83 -4.55 -1.51
CA ALA A 65 7.17 -5.82 -2.13
C ALA A 65 8.56 -6.30 -1.68
N PRO A 66 8.68 -7.56 -1.24
CA PRO A 66 9.97 -8.16 -0.92
C PRO A 66 10.78 -8.52 -2.17
N SER A 67 12.08 -8.75 -1.99
CA SER A 67 13.01 -9.12 -3.06
C SER A 67 12.96 -10.63 -3.36
N SER A 68 11.81 -11.14 -3.78
CA SER A 68 11.66 -12.56 -4.14
C SER A 68 10.81 -12.72 -5.40
N SER A 69 11.29 -13.52 -6.35
CA SER A 69 10.55 -13.85 -7.57
C SER A 69 9.35 -14.77 -7.35
N ARG A 70 9.26 -15.41 -6.18
CA ARG A 70 8.16 -16.31 -5.80
C ARG A 70 7.08 -15.65 -4.95
N THR A 71 7.24 -14.36 -4.71
CA THR A 71 6.29 -13.56 -3.94
C THR A 71 4.92 -13.54 -4.57
N PHE A 72 3.89 -13.64 -3.75
CA PHE A 72 2.52 -13.33 -4.13
C PHE A 72 1.89 -12.36 -3.12
N LEU A 73 0.85 -11.68 -3.54
CA LEU A 73 0.11 -10.72 -2.72
C LEU A 73 -1.27 -11.28 -2.38
N LEU A 74 -1.60 -11.30 -1.10
CA LEU A 74 -2.96 -11.57 -0.63
C LEU A 74 -3.71 -10.25 -0.45
N VAL A 75 -4.95 -10.23 -0.89
CA VAL A 75 -5.85 -9.07 -0.79
C VAL A 75 -7.15 -9.54 -0.16
N SER A 76 -7.56 -8.91 0.94
CA SER A 76 -8.86 -9.16 1.55
C SER A 76 -9.94 -8.26 0.93
N ASP A 77 -11.07 -8.84 0.51
CA ASP A 77 -12.26 -8.11 0.09
C ASP A 77 -13.38 -8.38 1.11
N LEU A 78 -13.70 -7.36 1.90
CA LEU A 78 -14.66 -7.48 3.00
C LEU A 78 -16.08 -7.74 2.49
N THR A 79 -16.51 -7.05 1.46
CA THR A 79 -17.88 -7.19 0.92
C THR A 79 -18.13 -8.58 0.34
N LEU A 80 -17.13 -9.15 -0.33
CA LEU A 80 -17.23 -10.48 -0.92
C LEU A 80 -16.82 -11.61 0.03
N ASN A 81 -16.35 -11.27 1.24
CA ASN A 81 -15.83 -12.24 2.22
C ASN A 81 -14.81 -13.20 1.58
N THR A 82 -13.88 -12.63 0.81
CA THR A 82 -12.94 -13.36 -0.03
C THR A 82 -11.52 -12.84 0.17
N ILE A 83 -10.55 -13.74 0.14
CA ILE A 83 -9.14 -13.41 0.04
C ILE A 83 -8.67 -13.80 -1.35
N TYR A 84 -8.21 -12.82 -2.11
CA TYR A 84 -7.63 -13.02 -3.43
C TYR A 84 -6.12 -13.21 -3.33
N ARG A 85 -5.59 -14.07 -4.17
CA ARG A 85 -4.16 -14.19 -4.39
C ARG A 85 -3.79 -13.59 -5.74
N ILE A 86 -2.83 -12.68 -5.72
CA ILE A 86 -2.24 -12.08 -6.92
C ILE A 86 -0.82 -12.63 -7.05
N ASP A 87 -0.57 -13.42 -8.08
CA ASP A 87 0.76 -13.95 -8.36
C ASP A 87 1.64 -12.90 -9.04
N SER A 88 2.95 -13.02 -8.86
CA SER A 88 3.92 -12.12 -9.47
C SER A 88 3.96 -12.17 -11.00
N LYS A 89 3.48 -13.26 -11.60
CA LYS A 89 3.43 -13.40 -13.07
C LYS A 89 2.02 -13.11 -13.59
N PRO A 90 1.89 -12.46 -14.77
CA PRO A 90 2.98 -12.02 -15.67
C PRO A 90 3.62 -10.67 -15.33
N PHE A 91 3.06 -9.90 -14.37
CA PHE A 91 3.40 -8.49 -14.18
C PHE A 91 4.60 -8.24 -13.29
N GLY A 92 4.94 -9.18 -12.40
CA GLY A 92 6.01 -9.01 -11.40
C GLY A 92 5.65 -7.98 -10.31
N PHE A 93 6.24 -8.17 -9.13
CA PHE A 93 6.27 -7.13 -8.11
C PHE A 93 7.68 -6.53 -8.08
N GLU A 94 7.77 -5.22 -8.19
CA GLU A 94 9.05 -4.54 -8.11
C GLU A 94 9.56 -4.53 -6.66
N PRO A 95 10.73 -5.12 -6.37
CA PRO A 95 11.27 -5.15 -5.01
C PRO A 95 11.38 -3.76 -4.39
N GLY A 96 10.87 -3.60 -3.17
CA GLY A 96 10.88 -2.33 -2.45
C GLY A 96 9.81 -1.34 -2.88
N ALA A 97 9.05 -1.62 -3.94
CA ALA A 97 7.94 -0.76 -4.36
C ALA A 97 6.74 -0.89 -3.42
N ALA A 98 5.99 0.19 -3.28
CA ALA A 98 4.75 0.25 -2.52
C ALA A 98 3.55 -0.19 -3.37
N TYR A 99 2.67 -0.96 -2.75
CA TYR A 99 1.38 -1.35 -3.29
C TYR A 99 0.30 -1.01 -2.28
N SER A 100 -0.79 -0.40 -2.73
CA SER A 100 -1.87 0.04 -1.85
C SER A 100 -3.22 -0.46 -2.31
N ALA A 101 -4.08 -0.76 -1.34
CA ALA A 101 -5.48 -1.07 -1.54
C ALA A 101 -6.32 0.20 -1.38
N SER A 102 -7.31 0.37 -2.25
CA SER A 102 -8.27 1.47 -2.20
C SER A 102 -9.69 0.92 -2.31
N ASP A 103 -10.41 0.86 -1.20
CA ASP A 103 -11.78 0.33 -1.19
C ASP A 103 -12.76 1.20 -1.99
N THR A 104 -12.59 2.51 -1.93
CA THR A 104 -13.42 3.48 -2.66
C THR A 104 -13.31 3.28 -4.17
N SER A 105 -12.11 3.02 -4.68
CA SER A 105 -11.87 2.77 -6.09
C SER A 105 -11.96 1.29 -6.49
N GLY A 106 -12.04 0.38 -5.52
CA GLY A 106 -12.15 -1.06 -5.75
C GLY A 106 -10.93 -1.63 -6.48
N LEU A 107 -9.72 -1.21 -6.10
CA LEU A 107 -8.49 -1.59 -6.78
C LEU A 107 -7.33 -1.79 -5.82
N VAL A 108 -6.37 -2.60 -6.25
CA VAL A 108 -5.01 -2.60 -5.74
C VAL A 108 -4.11 -2.03 -6.81
N GLY A 109 -3.22 -1.13 -6.43
CA GLY A 109 -2.32 -0.46 -7.36
C GLY A 109 -0.89 -0.39 -6.86
N LYS A 110 0.03 -0.17 -7.80
CA LYS A 110 1.39 0.23 -7.52
C LYS A 110 1.41 1.73 -7.25
N LEU A 111 1.95 2.12 -6.12
CA LEU A 111 2.00 3.51 -5.69
C LEU A 111 3.36 4.14 -6.04
N ASP A 112 3.31 5.23 -6.77
CA ASP A 112 4.48 6.10 -6.98
C ASP A 112 4.66 6.99 -5.75
N LEU A 113 5.76 6.78 -5.02
CA LEU A 113 6.03 7.50 -3.77
C LEU A 113 6.51 8.94 -3.99
N ASP A 114 6.86 9.32 -5.20
CA ASP A 114 7.25 10.70 -5.54
C ASP A 114 6.04 11.56 -5.91
N THR A 115 5.05 10.96 -6.57
CA THR A 115 3.89 11.68 -7.11
C THR A 115 2.57 11.39 -6.40
N GLY A 116 2.46 10.27 -5.69
CA GLY A 116 1.21 9.81 -5.08
C GLY A 116 0.24 9.15 -6.06
N VAL A 117 0.65 8.90 -7.29
CA VAL A 117 -0.21 8.24 -8.28
C VAL A 117 -0.29 6.74 -8.01
N LEU A 118 -1.51 6.23 -7.85
CA LEU A 118 -1.82 4.82 -7.64
C LEU A 118 -2.24 4.20 -8.97
N THR A 119 -1.34 3.46 -9.61
CA THR A 119 -1.60 2.79 -10.89
C THR A 119 -2.18 1.40 -10.66
N PRO A 120 -3.40 1.10 -11.11
CA PRO A 120 -4.05 -0.18 -10.86
C PRO A 120 -3.27 -1.36 -11.41
N ILE A 121 -3.16 -2.44 -10.63
CA ILE A 121 -2.72 -3.77 -11.08
C ILE A 121 -3.89 -4.76 -11.09
N VAL A 122 -4.86 -4.58 -10.19
CA VAL A 122 -6.12 -5.32 -10.13
C VAL A 122 -7.24 -4.34 -9.82
N SER A 123 -8.37 -4.49 -10.50
CA SER A 123 -9.56 -3.67 -10.30
C SER A 123 -10.83 -4.54 -10.26
N GLY A 124 -11.95 -3.91 -9.97
CA GLY A 124 -13.24 -4.62 -9.86
C GLY A 124 -13.47 -5.28 -8.50
N LEU A 125 -12.64 -4.96 -7.51
CA LEU A 125 -12.86 -5.36 -6.12
C LEU A 125 -14.02 -4.54 -5.53
N LYS A 126 -14.61 -5.03 -4.44
CA LYS A 126 -15.75 -4.36 -3.81
C LYS A 126 -15.39 -3.58 -2.55
N SER A 127 -14.52 -4.15 -1.72
CA SER A 127 -14.06 -3.53 -0.49
C SER A 127 -12.71 -4.13 -0.08
N ASP A 128 -11.67 -3.80 -0.85
CA ASP A 128 -10.31 -4.27 -0.60
C ASP A 128 -9.68 -3.45 0.52
N ARG A 129 -9.33 -4.13 1.61
CA ARG A 129 -8.90 -3.49 2.85
C ARG A 129 -7.53 -3.91 3.36
N GLY A 130 -7.13 -5.14 3.16
CA GLY A 130 -5.88 -5.66 3.69
C GLY A 130 -4.98 -6.22 2.61
N LEU A 131 -3.69 -5.95 2.72
CA LEU A 131 -2.64 -6.45 1.83
C LEU A 131 -1.57 -7.20 2.63
N LEU A 132 -1.14 -8.34 2.11
CA LEU A 132 -0.01 -9.07 2.69
C LEU A 132 0.82 -9.72 1.59
N PHE A 133 2.08 -9.32 1.49
CA PHE A 133 3.05 -10.07 0.69
C PHE A 133 3.49 -11.34 1.40
N VAL A 134 3.49 -12.43 0.66
CA VAL A 134 3.92 -13.74 1.15
C VAL A 134 5.09 -14.23 0.29
N VAL A 135 6.17 -14.62 0.94
CA VAL A 135 7.31 -15.30 0.32
C VAL A 135 7.25 -16.77 0.74
N PRO A 136 6.93 -17.70 -0.18
CA PRO A 136 6.91 -19.12 0.15
C PRO A 136 8.27 -19.60 0.63
N ARG A 137 8.29 -20.48 1.61
CA ARG A 137 9.53 -21.16 2.04
C ARG A 137 9.97 -22.16 0.98
N GLU A 138 11.27 -22.46 0.93
CA GLU A 138 11.81 -23.45 -0.02
C GLU A 138 11.32 -24.87 0.24
N GLU A 139 10.91 -25.16 1.47
CA GLU A 139 10.44 -26.48 1.90
C GLU A 139 8.99 -26.77 1.50
N ASP A 140 8.27 -25.80 0.96
CA ASP A 140 6.85 -25.92 0.59
C ASP A 140 6.64 -26.32 -0.89
N GLU A 141 7.70 -26.80 -1.54
CA GLU A 141 7.67 -27.31 -2.92
C GLU A 141 7.45 -28.84 -2.98
#